data_481cd8aeeed86c66ee8211d6d80a0a93
#
_entry.id   481cd8aeeed86c66ee8211d6d80a0a93
#
_cell.length_a   1.000
_cell.length_b   1.000
_cell.length_c   1.000
_cell.angle_alpha   90.00
_cell.angle_beta   90.00
_cell.angle_gamma   90.00
#
_symmetry.space_group_name_H-M   'P 1'
#
loop_
_entity.id
_entity.type
_entity.pdbx_description
1 polymer ?
#
loop_
_entity_poly.entity_id
_entity_poly.type
_entity_poly.pdbx_seq_one_letter_code
_entity_poly.pdbx_strand_id
1 'polypeptide(L)'
;DTSSKEIPLCFALDYSQAIGDRGDTSKDYISRGGFGNVKQQQLHTLFRNSPAIVDLCASIAASGTLMFGASFSNPYGNMQYHFTHAEELKMQVPELHMYPNDDAMISDLPNRLSDLMRDLQCKPKDIAIVSFDNRWIAKEGVDLLEKTVKRKCNLLDQCTQSQTDYYTLASPYAINGLEFQAVVLLGADEGRVPQTSGTSDISSNFLMYSAYNMLYLSVSRAKYRVIIMGSELQGISTCLEHSIQANVIDVKKHSKVLCC
;
A
#
# COMPACT_ATOMS: atom_id res chain seq x y z
N ASP A 1 -49.17 -7.13 16.27
CA ASP A 1 -48.32 -5.95 15.95
C ASP A 1 -46.86 -6.37 15.93
N THR A 2 -46.43 -6.91 14.81
CA THR A 2 -45.00 -7.12 14.55
C THR A 2 -44.46 -5.86 13.92
N SER A 3 -44.09 -4.87 14.73
CA SER A 3 -43.28 -3.75 14.26
C SER A 3 -41.95 -4.31 13.83
N SER A 4 -41.73 -4.44 12.51
CA SER A 4 -40.43 -4.71 11.93
C SER A 4 -39.48 -3.63 12.41
N LYS A 5 -38.58 -3.96 13.33
CA LYS A 5 -37.47 -3.08 13.71
C LYS A 5 -36.64 -2.88 12.47
N GLU A 6 -36.69 -1.70 11.87
CA GLU A 6 -35.77 -1.32 10.81
C GLU A 6 -34.32 -1.38 11.37
N ILE A 7 -33.54 -2.25 10.81
CA ILE A 7 -32.09 -2.33 11.16
C ILE A 7 -31.39 -1.28 10.32
N PRO A 8 -30.78 -0.26 10.93
CA PRO A 8 -30.03 0.72 10.17
C PRO A 8 -28.80 0.05 9.54
N LEU A 9 -28.67 0.16 8.23
CA LEU A 9 -27.52 -0.32 7.47
C LEU A 9 -26.62 0.87 7.12
N CYS A 10 -25.33 0.73 7.38
CA CYS A 10 -24.31 1.70 7.01
C CYS A 10 -23.29 1.03 6.11
N PHE A 11 -23.01 1.64 4.96
CA PHE A 11 -21.98 1.21 4.01
C PHE A 11 -20.86 2.24 3.98
N ALA A 12 -19.61 1.79 4.12
CA ALA A 12 -18.44 2.60 3.88
C ALA A 12 -17.79 2.16 2.56
N LEU A 13 -17.55 3.09 1.65
CA LEU A 13 -17.00 2.83 0.33
C LEU A 13 -15.80 3.74 0.06
N ASP A 14 -14.72 3.15 -0.42
CA ASP A 14 -13.57 3.84 -0.99
C ASP A 14 -13.22 3.17 -2.32
N TYR A 15 -13.58 3.82 -3.41
CA TYR A 15 -13.40 3.28 -4.76
C TYR A 15 -11.94 3.19 -5.19
N SER A 16 -11.04 3.98 -4.59
CA SER A 16 -9.60 3.91 -4.87
C SER A 16 -8.94 2.63 -4.35
N GLN A 17 -9.63 1.87 -3.49
CA GLN A 17 -9.19 0.56 -2.99
C GLN A 17 -9.72 -0.62 -3.81
N ALA A 18 -10.38 -0.37 -4.93
CA ALA A 18 -10.86 -1.44 -5.81
C ALA A 18 -9.68 -2.12 -6.52
N ILE A 19 -9.51 -3.43 -6.31
CA ILE A 19 -8.49 -4.24 -6.96
C ILE A 19 -9.17 -5.26 -7.86
N GLY A 20 -8.69 -5.37 -9.10
CA GLY A 20 -9.24 -6.26 -10.11
C GLY A 20 -10.50 -5.70 -10.79
N ASP A 21 -10.99 -6.44 -11.79
CA ASP A 21 -12.27 -6.11 -12.45
C ASP A 21 -13.43 -6.55 -11.56
N ARG A 22 -13.97 -5.60 -10.80
CA ARG A 22 -15.15 -5.84 -9.96
C ARG A 22 -16.43 -5.36 -10.63
N GLY A 23 -16.39 -5.04 -11.90
CA GLY A 23 -17.51 -4.47 -12.63
C GLY A 23 -17.83 -3.05 -12.20
N ASP A 24 -18.97 -2.55 -12.64
CA ASP A 24 -19.45 -1.21 -12.29
C ASP A 24 -19.84 -1.17 -10.80
N THR A 25 -18.93 -0.68 -9.96
CA THR A 25 -19.17 -0.44 -8.52
C THR A 25 -19.87 0.89 -8.27
N SER A 26 -20.47 1.44 -9.31
CA SER A 26 -21.14 2.72 -9.28
C SER A 26 -22.27 2.76 -8.24
N LYS A 27 -22.75 3.96 -7.99
CA LYS A 27 -23.95 4.27 -7.19
C LYS A 27 -25.16 3.38 -7.50
N ASP A 28 -25.17 2.78 -8.69
CA ASP A 28 -26.20 1.84 -9.16
C ASP A 28 -26.28 0.54 -8.34
N TYR A 29 -25.16 0.05 -7.78
CA TYR A 29 -25.20 -1.17 -6.96
C TYR A 29 -26.05 -0.98 -5.70
N ILE A 30 -25.90 0.17 -5.06
CA ILE A 30 -26.69 0.51 -3.85
C ILE A 30 -28.13 0.77 -4.24
N SER A 31 -28.38 1.48 -5.36
CA SER A 31 -29.73 1.75 -5.83
C SER A 31 -30.47 0.51 -6.32
N ARG A 32 -29.77 -0.43 -6.96
CA ARG A 32 -30.33 -1.73 -7.40
C ARG A 32 -30.58 -2.69 -6.25
N GLY A 33 -29.92 -2.53 -5.12
CA GLY A 33 -30.08 -3.38 -3.93
C GLY A 33 -31.39 -3.18 -3.18
N GLY A 34 -32.25 -2.26 -3.61
CA GLY A 34 -33.57 -2.05 -2.99
C GLY A 34 -33.53 -1.44 -1.57
N PHE A 35 -32.42 -0.78 -1.23
CA PHE A 35 -32.19 -0.19 0.10
C PHE A 35 -32.95 1.14 0.34
N GLY A 36 -33.87 1.53 -0.53
CA GLY A 36 -34.66 2.75 -0.37
C GLY A 36 -33.84 4.05 -0.50
N ASN A 37 -34.19 5.08 0.26
CA ASN A 37 -33.48 6.37 0.24
C ASN A 37 -32.19 6.30 1.04
N VAL A 38 -31.05 6.08 0.36
CA VAL A 38 -29.74 6.08 0.96
C VAL A 38 -29.21 7.53 1.07
N LYS A 39 -28.99 8.01 2.29
CA LYS A 39 -28.28 9.27 2.51
C LYS A 39 -26.77 9.06 2.33
N GLN A 40 -26.19 9.75 1.36
CA GLN A 40 -24.74 9.78 1.19
C GLN A 40 -24.14 10.87 2.08
N GLN A 41 -23.10 10.50 2.82
CA GLN A 41 -22.29 11.45 3.56
C GLN A 41 -20.82 11.18 3.23
N GLN A 42 -20.12 12.21 2.81
CA GLN A 42 -18.67 12.13 2.59
C GLN A 42 -17.95 12.49 3.88
N LEU A 43 -16.98 11.66 4.28
CA LEU A 43 -16.09 11.95 5.38
C LEU A 43 -14.94 12.82 4.86
N HIS A 44 -14.71 13.96 5.52
CA HIS A 44 -13.72 14.96 5.08
C HIS A 44 -12.49 15.05 6.00
N THR A 45 -12.44 14.27 7.07
CA THR A 45 -11.37 14.34 8.07
C THR A 45 -10.64 13.02 8.19
N LEU A 46 -9.32 13.08 8.13
CA LEU A 46 -8.41 11.95 8.25
C LEU A 46 -7.79 11.93 9.64
N PHE A 47 -7.88 10.80 10.33
CA PHE A 47 -7.39 10.62 11.69
C PHE A 47 -6.31 9.54 11.80
N ARG A 48 -6.17 8.69 10.79
CA ARG A 48 -5.37 7.47 10.89
C ARG A 48 -3.92 7.64 10.44
N ASN A 49 -3.75 8.17 9.23
CA ASN A 49 -2.45 8.21 8.58
C ASN A 49 -1.73 9.52 8.91
N SER A 50 -0.40 9.49 9.03
CA SER A 50 0.39 10.71 9.14
C SER A 50 0.25 11.59 7.89
N PRO A 51 0.42 12.92 7.99
CA PRO A 51 0.31 13.82 6.84
C PRO A 51 1.17 13.39 5.65
N ALA A 52 2.41 12.96 5.88
CA ALA A 52 3.30 12.53 4.81
C ALA A 52 2.80 11.27 4.07
N ILE A 53 2.13 10.34 4.76
CA ILE A 53 1.51 9.19 4.12
C ILE A 53 0.27 9.61 3.33
N VAL A 54 -0.51 10.54 3.85
CA VAL A 54 -1.66 11.09 3.13
C VAL A 54 -1.23 11.80 1.86
N ASP A 55 -0.14 12.59 1.91
CA ASP A 55 0.40 13.27 0.74
C ASP A 55 0.86 12.27 -0.33
N LEU A 56 1.49 11.16 0.07
CA LEU A 56 1.83 10.08 -0.86
C LEU A 56 0.59 9.41 -1.45
N CYS A 57 -0.40 9.08 -0.64
CA CYS A 57 -1.66 8.51 -1.12
C CYS A 57 -2.38 9.45 -2.10
N ALA A 58 -2.43 10.75 -1.77
CA ALA A 58 -3.03 11.77 -2.62
C ALA A 58 -2.28 11.91 -3.95
N SER A 59 -0.95 11.86 -3.92
CA SER A 59 -0.12 11.92 -5.13
C SER A 59 -0.32 10.72 -6.03
N ILE A 60 -0.37 9.50 -5.47
CA ILE A 60 -0.68 8.27 -6.22
C ILE A 60 -2.07 8.36 -6.84
N ALA A 61 -3.08 8.79 -6.07
CA ALA A 61 -4.45 8.94 -6.55
C ALA A 61 -4.56 10.03 -7.63
N ALA A 62 -3.84 11.14 -7.50
CA ALA A 62 -3.80 12.20 -8.50
C ALA A 62 -3.19 11.68 -9.81
N SER A 63 -2.09 10.92 -9.75
CA SER A 63 -1.46 10.30 -10.92
C SER A 63 -2.41 9.33 -11.63
N GLY A 64 -3.12 8.49 -10.87
CA GLY A 64 -4.15 7.62 -11.42
C GLY A 64 -5.28 8.40 -12.08
N THR A 65 -5.72 9.51 -11.48
CA THR A 65 -6.75 10.40 -12.05
C THR A 65 -6.27 11.07 -13.34
N LEU A 66 -5.02 11.51 -13.42
CA LEU A 66 -4.43 12.09 -14.62
C LEU A 66 -4.40 11.07 -15.77
N MET A 67 -4.14 9.81 -15.48
CA MET A 67 -4.04 8.74 -16.47
C MET A 67 -5.41 8.20 -16.91
N PHE A 68 -6.34 8.02 -15.98
CA PHE A 68 -7.63 7.32 -16.20
C PHE A 68 -8.86 8.24 -16.09
N GLY A 69 -8.66 9.53 -15.83
CA GLY A 69 -9.76 10.50 -15.69
C GLY A 69 -10.71 10.16 -14.55
N ALA A 70 -12.00 10.39 -14.75
CA ALA A 70 -13.03 10.16 -13.76
C ALA A 70 -13.21 8.67 -13.35
N SER A 71 -12.59 7.74 -14.07
CA SER A 71 -12.61 6.32 -13.75
C SER A 71 -11.74 5.97 -12.55
N PHE A 72 -10.78 6.85 -12.18
CA PHE A 72 -9.95 6.67 -11.00
C PHE A 72 -10.40 7.61 -9.88
N SER A 73 -10.76 7.06 -8.73
CA SER A 73 -11.23 7.85 -7.60
C SER A 73 -10.08 8.51 -6.86
N ASN A 74 -10.16 9.84 -6.67
CA ASN A 74 -9.26 10.58 -5.77
C ASN A 74 -10.06 11.06 -4.54
N PRO A 75 -9.96 10.37 -3.40
CA PRO A 75 -10.71 10.75 -2.20
C PRO A 75 -10.18 12.00 -1.50
N TYR A 76 -8.98 12.49 -1.87
CA TYR A 76 -8.28 13.53 -1.11
C TYR A 76 -8.55 14.96 -1.56
N GLY A 77 -9.31 15.15 -2.63
CA GLY A 77 -9.51 16.48 -3.25
C GLY A 77 -10.05 17.58 -2.32
N ASN A 78 -10.72 17.22 -1.21
CA ASN A 78 -11.29 18.14 -0.24
C ASN A 78 -11.15 17.67 1.21
N MET A 79 -10.11 16.87 1.53
CA MET A 79 -9.93 16.33 2.86
C MET A 79 -9.14 17.26 3.77
N GLN A 80 -9.52 17.30 5.05
CA GLN A 80 -8.78 17.97 6.12
C GLN A 80 -8.05 16.92 6.96
N TYR A 81 -6.81 17.24 7.35
CA TYR A 81 -6.04 16.39 8.26
C TYR A 81 -6.34 16.74 9.70
N HIS A 82 -6.59 15.73 10.51
CA HIS A 82 -6.59 15.88 11.96
C HIS A 82 -5.63 14.86 12.55
N PHE A 83 -4.46 15.33 12.97
CA PHE A 83 -3.40 14.46 13.44
C PHE A 83 -3.00 14.83 14.87
N THR A 84 -3.02 13.84 15.77
CA THR A 84 -2.81 14.05 17.22
C THR A 84 -1.50 13.45 17.74
N HIS A 85 -0.68 12.84 16.87
CA HIS A 85 0.58 12.21 17.26
C HIS A 85 1.75 13.21 17.33
N ALA A 86 2.89 12.73 17.85
CA ALA A 86 4.10 13.51 18.00
C ALA A 86 4.57 14.17 16.70
N GLU A 87 5.10 15.39 16.78
CA GLU A 87 5.52 16.18 15.63
C GLU A 87 6.59 15.47 14.78
N GLU A 88 7.53 14.74 15.43
CA GLU A 88 8.59 13.99 14.74
C GLU A 88 8.02 12.92 13.81
N LEU A 89 6.92 12.25 14.21
CA LEU A 89 6.27 11.24 13.39
C LEU A 89 5.49 11.85 12.21
N LYS A 90 4.98 13.08 12.36
CA LYS A 90 4.24 13.78 11.31
C LYS A 90 5.09 14.18 10.13
N MET A 91 6.37 14.49 10.38
CA MET A 91 7.28 15.09 9.41
C MET A 91 8.10 14.06 8.61
N GLN A 92 7.91 12.76 8.84
CA GLN A 92 8.70 11.75 8.15
C GLN A 92 8.15 11.42 6.78
N VAL A 93 8.91 11.79 5.76
CA VAL A 93 8.60 11.52 4.35
C VAL A 93 8.80 10.03 4.07
N PRO A 94 7.90 9.38 3.30
CA PRO A 94 8.12 8.03 2.78
C PRO A 94 9.44 7.91 2.01
N GLU A 95 10.14 6.79 2.17
CA GLU A 95 11.45 6.56 1.56
C GLU A 95 11.34 5.50 0.46
N LEU A 96 11.96 5.77 -0.70
CA LEU A 96 12.20 4.79 -1.76
C LEU A 96 13.67 4.41 -1.78
N HIS A 97 13.97 3.17 -1.41
CA HIS A 97 15.29 2.59 -1.43
C HIS A 97 15.50 1.76 -2.70
N MET A 98 16.42 2.21 -3.57
CA MET A 98 16.80 1.51 -4.80
C MET A 98 18.11 0.76 -4.59
N TYR A 99 18.07 -0.55 -4.81
CA TYR A 99 19.19 -1.47 -4.63
C TYR A 99 19.73 -1.97 -5.97
N PRO A 100 21.02 -2.32 -6.08
CA PRO A 100 21.58 -2.81 -7.34
C PRO A 100 20.84 -4.01 -7.93
N ASN A 101 20.27 -4.88 -7.09
CA ASN A 101 19.53 -6.08 -7.47
C ASN A 101 18.64 -6.58 -6.32
N ASP A 102 17.86 -7.64 -6.57
CA ASP A 102 16.97 -8.25 -5.60
C ASP A 102 17.72 -8.81 -4.38
N ASP A 103 18.90 -9.43 -4.57
CA ASP A 103 19.68 -10.01 -3.47
C ASP A 103 20.14 -8.93 -2.49
N ALA A 104 20.61 -7.80 -3.01
CA ALA A 104 21.00 -6.65 -2.19
C ALA A 104 19.79 -6.07 -1.44
N MET A 105 18.65 -5.96 -2.12
CA MET A 105 17.40 -5.49 -1.53
C MET A 105 16.95 -6.39 -0.38
N ILE A 106 16.89 -7.71 -0.60
CA ILE A 106 16.49 -8.69 0.43
C ILE A 106 17.49 -8.69 1.59
N SER A 107 18.80 -8.57 1.30
CA SER A 107 19.84 -8.55 2.34
C SER A 107 19.75 -7.32 3.27
N ASP A 108 19.23 -6.18 2.79
CA ASP A 108 19.07 -4.96 3.59
C ASP A 108 17.71 -4.89 4.32
N LEU A 109 16.74 -5.72 3.96
CA LEU A 109 15.43 -5.75 4.59
C LEU A 109 15.48 -5.82 6.14
N PRO A 110 16.35 -6.65 6.77
CA PRO A 110 16.48 -6.67 8.24
C PRO A 110 16.86 -5.32 8.84
N ASN A 111 17.72 -4.56 8.16
CA ASN A 111 18.14 -3.23 8.62
C ASN A 111 16.95 -2.27 8.60
N ARG A 112 16.19 -2.24 7.50
CA ARG A 112 14.99 -1.39 7.39
C ARG A 112 13.94 -1.73 8.45
N LEU A 113 13.70 -3.02 8.69
CA LEU A 113 12.78 -3.47 9.72
C LEU A 113 13.27 -3.10 11.14
N SER A 114 14.57 -3.22 11.38
CA SER A 114 15.18 -2.84 12.67
C SER A 114 15.10 -1.33 12.91
N ASP A 115 15.34 -0.53 11.87
CA ASP A 115 15.20 0.93 11.94
C ASP A 115 13.75 1.32 12.27
N LEU A 116 12.77 0.73 11.59
CA LEU A 116 11.36 0.98 11.86
C LEU A 116 10.97 0.62 13.30
N MET A 117 11.40 -0.56 13.79
CA MET A 117 11.11 -0.95 15.18
C MET A 117 11.72 0.00 16.20
N ARG A 118 12.96 0.44 15.96
CA ARG A 118 13.66 1.39 16.84
C ARG A 118 12.96 2.76 16.83
N ASP A 119 12.69 3.30 15.63
CA ASP A 119 12.17 4.66 15.46
C ASP A 119 10.72 4.79 15.96
N LEU A 120 9.91 3.77 15.74
CA LEU A 120 8.51 3.73 16.17
C LEU A 120 8.30 3.07 17.54
N GLN A 121 9.35 2.49 18.13
CA GLN A 121 9.27 1.71 19.37
C GLN A 121 8.16 0.64 19.31
N CYS A 122 8.01 0.01 18.15
CA CYS A 122 6.94 -0.94 17.85
C CYS A 122 7.44 -2.40 17.83
N LYS A 123 6.49 -3.34 17.76
CA LYS A 123 6.76 -4.78 17.69
C LYS A 123 6.72 -5.26 16.24
N PRO A 124 7.30 -6.45 15.92
CA PRO A 124 7.24 -7.00 14.55
C PRO A 124 5.83 -7.08 13.99
N LYS A 125 4.83 -7.46 14.78
CA LYS A 125 3.41 -7.54 14.35
C LYS A 125 2.82 -6.21 13.89
N ASP A 126 3.42 -5.10 14.30
CA ASP A 126 2.96 -3.75 13.98
C ASP A 126 3.52 -3.27 12.62
N ILE A 127 4.32 -4.13 11.96
CA ILE A 127 4.94 -3.88 10.66
C ILE A 127 4.44 -4.92 9.65
N ALA A 128 3.96 -4.44 8.49
CA ALA A 128 3.65 -5.29 7.36
C ALA A 128 4.74 -5.19 6.29
N ILE A 129 5.07 -6.34 5.69
CA ILE A 129 5.86 -6.47 4.48
C ILE A 129 4.88 -6.82 3.37
N VAL A 130 4.65 -5.90 2.43
CA VAL A 130 3.76 -6.11 1.29
C VAL A 130 4.60 -6.41 0.07
N SER A 131 4.54 -7.63 -0.42
CA SER A 131 5.31 -8.07 -1.58
C SER A 131 4.53 -7.87 -2.88
N PHE A 132 5.15 -7.17 -3.83
CA PHE A 132 4.67 -7.04 -5.20
C PHE A 132 5.20 -8.16 -6.13
N ASP A 133 5.98 -9.10 -5.57
CA ASP A 133 6.48 -10.24 -6.29
C ASP A 133 5.99 -11.54 -5.63
N ASN A 134 5.23 -12.33 -6.39
CA ASN A 134 4.68 -13.60 -5.92
C ASN A 134 5.74 -14.62 -5.50
N ARG A 135 6.99 -14.49 -5.98
CA ARG A 135 8.09 -15.36 -5.58
C ARG A 135 8.38 -15.26 -4.08
N TRP A 136 8.23 -14.08 -3.47
CA TRP A 136 8.52 -13.88 -2.05
C TRP A 136 7.37 -14.26 -1.12
N ILE A 137 6.16 -14.43 -1.65
CA ILE A 137 5.02 -14.96 -0.88
C ILE A 137 4.77 -16.44 -1.13
N ALA A 138 5.46 -17.05 -2.10
CA ALA A 138 5.53 -18.50 -2.25
C ALA A 138 6.35 -19.12 -1.10
N LYS A 139 6.17 -20.39 -0.83
CA LYS A 139 6.78 -21.10 0.31
C LYS A 139 8.29 -20.87 0.42
N GLU A 140 9.00 -21.06 -0.69
CA GLU A 140 10.47 -20.90 -0.73
C GLU A 140 10.89 -19.45 -0.49
N GLY A 141 10.09 -18.50 -0.96
CA GLY A 141 10.31 -17.07 -0.73
C GLY A 141 10.07 -16.68 0.74
N VAL A 142 9.02 -17.19 1.35
CA VAL A 142 8.74 -17.01 2.78
C VAL A 142 9.90 -17.56 3.62
N ASP A 143 10.35 -18.79 3.34
CA ASP A 143 11.48 -19.41 4.03
C ASP A 143 12.77 -18.58 3.89
N LEU A 144 13.01 -18.03 2.70
CA LEU A 144 14.15 -17.12 2.45
C LEU A 144 14.03 -15.84 3.30
N LEU A 145 12.88 -15.18 3.27
CA LEU A 145 12.64 -13.96 4.05
C LEU A 145 12.79 -14.22 5.55
N GLU A 146 12.17 -15.27 6.09
CA GLU A 146 12.29 -15.63 7.51
C GLU A 146 13.74 -15.88 7.93
N LYS A 147 14.50 -16.59 7.10
CA LYS A 147 15.93 -16.84 7.33
C LYS A 147 16.72 -15.54 7.33
N THR A 148 16.41 -14.63 6.41
CA THR A 148 17.10 -13.36 6.25
C THR A 148 16.79 -12.42 7.40
N VAL A 149 15.51 -12.23 7.74
CA VAL A 149 15.09 -11.35 8.85
C VAL A 149 15.28 -12.00 10.22
N LYS A 150 15.65 -13.28 10.28
CA LYS A 150 15.83 -14.10 11.50
C LYS A 150 14.59 -14.09 12.41
N ARG A 151 13.41 -14.03 11.80
CA ARG A 151 12.10 -14.04 12.44
C ARG A 151 11.08 -14.71 11.56
N LYS A 152 10.04 -15.23 12.17
CA LYS A 152 8.90 -15.79 11.47
C LYS A 152 8.03 -14.71 10.86
N CYS A 153 7.35 -15.05 9.77
CA CYS A 153 6.37 -14.22 9.10
C CYS A 153 4.98 -14.87 9.13
N ASN A 154 3.97 -14.09 9.49
CA ASN A 154 2.58 -14.47 9.29
C ASN A 154 2.17 -14.13 7.86
N LEU A 155 2.05 -15.14 7.01
CA LEU A 155 1.49 -14.95 5.68
C LEU A 155 -0.04 -14.86 5.79
N LEU A 156 -0.61 -13.70 5.47
CA LEU A 156 -2.04 -13.41 5.70
C LEU A 156 -2.99 -14.37 5.00
N ASP A 157 -2.62 -14.86 3.81
CA ASP A 157 -3.45 -15.79 3.04
C ASP A 157 -3.53 -17.20 3.68
N GLN A 158 -2.70 -17.50 4.68
CA GLN A 158 -2.55 -18.83 5.27
C GLN A 158 -2.74 -18.85 6.79
N CYS A 159 -2.72 -17.71 7.48
CA CYS A 159 -2.73 -17.65 8.95
C CYS A 159 -3.96 -16.98 9.52
N THR A 160 -4.57 -17.66 10.50
CA THR A 160 -5.71 -17.15 11.28
C THR A 160 -5.31 -16.46 12.58
N GLN A 161 -4.05 -16.55 13.02
CA GLN A 161 -3.58 -15.97 14.29
C GLN A 161 -2.30 -15.15 14.11
N SER A 162 -2.41 -13.86 14.40
CA SER A 162 -1.23 -12.96 14.49
C SER A 162 -0.47 -13.20 15.79
N GLN A 163 0.82 -13.52 15.66
CA GLN A 163 1.73 -13.63 16.82
C GLN A 163 2.54 -12.33 16.97
N THR A 164 2.78 -11.91 18.21
CA THR A 164 3.40 -10.61 18.51
C THR A 164 4.83 -10.44 17.99
N ASP A 165 5.55 -11.55 17.85
CA ASP A 165 6.96 -11.57 17.45
C ASP A 165 7.17 -11.85 15.95
N TYR A 166 6.09 -11.96 15.20
CA TYR A 166 6.10 -12.24 13.76
C TYR A 166 5.80 -10.98 12.96
N TYR A 167 6.51 -10.78 11.86
CA TYR A 167 6.11 -9.78 10.86
C TYR A 167 4.88 -10.27 10.11
N THR A 168 4.06 -9.35 9.64
CA THR A 168 2.99 -9.68 8.71
C THR A 168 3.55 -9.63 7.29
N LEU A 169 3.43 -10.73 6.54
CA LEU A 169 3.77 -10.79 5.11
C LEU A 169 2.47 -10.94 4.31
N ALA A 170 2.31 -10.13 3.28
CA ALA A 170 1.08 -10.09 2.49
C ALA A 170 1.35 -9.76 1.03
N SER A 171 0.44 -10.18 0.16
CA SER A 171 0.26 -9.55 -1.14
C SER A 171 -0.54 -8.23 -1.00
N PRO A 172 -0.49 -7.33 -2.00
CA PRO A 172 -1.36 -6.14 -2.00
C PRO A 172 -2.85 -6.47 -1.93
N TYR A 173 -3.25 -7.65 -2.37
CA TYR A 173 -4.65 -8.12 -2.32
C TYR A 173 -5.09 -8.51 -0.92
N ALA A 174 -4.20 -9.13 -0.16
CA ALA A 174 -4.50 -9.69 1.16
C ALA A 174 -4.51 -8.65 2.29
N ILE A 175 -3.81 -7.51 2.12
CA ILE A 175 -3.65 -6.52 3.18
C ILE A 175 -4.87 -5.63 3.41
N ASN A 176 -5.92 -5.79 2.61
CA ASN A 176 -7.11 -4.95 2.70
C ASN A 176 -7.81 -5.08 4.07
N GLY A 177 -8.24 -3.94 4.62
CA GLY A 177 -8.94 -3.87 5.91
C GLY A 177 -8.03 -3.90 7.14
N LEU A 178 -6.73 -4.12 6.99
CA LEU A 178 -5.77 -4.13 8.09
C LEU A 178 -5.06 -2.77 8.25
N GLU A 179 -4.40 -2.58 9.39
CA GLU A 179 -3.66 -1.36 9.71
C GLU A 179 -2.40 -1.69 10.48
N PHE A 180 -1.29 -1.00 10.15
CA PHE A 180 0.03 -1.21 10.73
C PHE A 180 0.66 0.12 11.11
N GLN A 181 1.60 0.12 12.04
CA GLN A 181 2.38 1.32 12.34
C GLN A 181 3.30 1.69 11.19
N ALA A 182 3.88 0.67 10.54
CA ALA A 182 4.68 0.85 9.33
C ALA A 182 4.38 -0.22 8.28
N VAL A 183 4.60 0.14 7.01
CA VAL A 183 4.51 -0.78 5.88
C VAL A 183 5.80 -0.70 5.07
N VAL A 184 6.35 -1.87 4.73
CA VAL A 184 7.45 -2.03 3.78
C VAL A 184 6.89 -2.60 2.49
N LEU A 185 6.99 -1.84 1.40
CA LEU A 185 6.61 -2.30 0.05
C LEU A 185 7.83 -2.95 -0.60
N LEU A 186 7.82 -4.26 -0.74
CA LEU A 186 8.93 -5.05 -1.24
C LEU A 186 8.77 -5.34 -2.73
N GLY A 187 9.70 -4.87 -3.56
CA GLY A 187 9.67 -5.03 -5.01
C GLY A 187 8.65 -4.11 -5.69
N ALA A 188 8.49 -2.88 -5.20
CA ALA A 188 7.62 -1.88 -5.83
C ALA A 188 8.42 -1.07 -6.87
N ASP A 189 8.95 -1.75 -7.87
CA ASP A 189 9.77 -1.23 -8.98
C ASP A 189 9.12 -1.49 -10.35
N GLU A 190 9.72 -0.97 -11.41
CA GLU A 190 9.21 -1.15 -12.78
C GLU A 190 9.23 -2.64 -13.16
N GLY A 191 8.23 -3.08 -13.92
CA GLY A 191 8.06 -4.49 -14.29
C GLY A 191 7.31 -5.34 -13.25
N ARG A 192 7.30 -4.92 -11.96
CA ARG A 192 6.44 -5.48 -10.93
C ARG A 192 5.25 -4.57 -10.63
N VAL A 193 5.44 -3.25 -10.77
CA VAL A 193 4.40 -2.23 -10.57
C VAL A 193 4.56 -1.14 -11.64
N PRO A 194 3.82 -1.17 -12.73
CA PRO A 194 2.87 -2.21 -13.15
C PRO A 194 3.55 -3.51 -13.57
N GLN A 195 2.80 -4.61 -13.51
CA GLN A 195 3.28 -5.88 -14.02
C GLN A 195 3.31 -5.82 -15.56
N THR A 196 4.50 -5.79 -16.16
CA THR A 196 4.66 -5.78 -17.60
C THR A 196 4.49 -7.19 -18.16
N SER A 197 3.28 -7.52 -18.58
CA SER A 197 3.04 -8.69 -19.44
C SER A 197 2.97 -8.20 -20.89
N GLY A 198 3.69 -8.84 -21.79
CA GLY A 198 3.71 -8.49 -23.24
C GLY A 198 2.37 -8.73 -23.96
N THR A 199 1.27 -8.29 -23.38
CA THR A 199 -0.11 -8.44 -23.83
C THR A 199 -0.64 -7.15 -24.44
N SER A 200 -1.75 -7.23 -25.18
CA SER A 200 -2.39 -6.14 -25.91
C SER A 200 -2.65 -4.86 -25.08
N ASP A 201 -2.78 -3.71 -25.72
CA ASP A 201 -2.98 -2.37 -25.10
C ASP A 201 -4.10 -2.31 -24.04
N ILE A 202 -5.16 -3.09 -24.21
CA ILE A 202 -6.28 -3.17 -23.24
C ILE A 202 -5.80 -3.82 -21.93
N SER A 203 -4.96 -4.84 -22.02
CA SER A 203 -4.38 -5.49 -20.85
C SER A 203 -3.40 -4.61 -20.13
N SER A 204 -2.62 -3.77 -20.84
CA SER A 204 -1.65 -2.85 -20.22
C SER A 204 -2.34 -1.74 -19.43
N ASN A 205 -3.43 -1.17 -19.93
CA ASN A 205 -4.23 -0.17 -19.21
C ASN A 205 -4.85 -0.74 -17.92
N PHE A 206 -5.36 -1.96 -17.98
CA PHE A 206 -5.90 -2.63 -16.82
C PHE A 206 -4.82 -2.91 -15.76
N LEU A 207 -3.65 -3.40 -16.19
CA LEU A 207 -2.52 -3.65 -15.29
C LEU A 207 -2.02 -2.36 -14.62
N MET A 208 -1.95 -1.27 -15.37
CA MET A 208 -1.58 0.04 -14.85
C MET A 208 -2.61 0.54 -13.83
N TYR A 209 -3.90 0.46 -14.14
CA TYR A 209 -4.98 0.82 -13.22
C TYR A 209 -4.90 0.02 -11.91
N SER A 210 -4.71 -1.29 -12.03
CA SER A 210 -4.54 -2.19 -10.88
C SER A 210 -3.29 -1.84 -10.06
N ALA A 211 -2.18 -1.47 -10.72
CA ALA A 211 -0.94 -1.08 -10.05
C ALA A 211 -1.12 0.16 -9.17
N TYR A 212 -1.80 1.22 -9.68
CA TYR A 212 -2.11 2.40 -8.87
C TYR A 212 -2.97 2.05 -7.65
N ASN A 213 -4.01 1.22 -7.84
CA ASN A 213 -4.87 0.78 -6.74
C ASN A 213 -4.10 -0.04 -5.70
N MET A 214 -3.24 -0.97 -6.14
CA MET A 214 -2.41 -1.79 -5.25
C MET A 214 -1.42 -0.94 -4.44
N LEU A 215 -0.76 0.03 -5.09
CA LEU A 215 0.13 0.98 -4.40
C LEU A 215 -0.64 1.81 -3.38
N TYR A 216 -1.72 2.46 -3.81
CA TYR A 216 -2.58 3.25 -2.94
C TYR A 216 -3.07 2.45 -1.74
N LEU A 217 -3.62 1.26 -2.00
CA LEU A 217 -4.11 0.39 -0.94
C LEU A 217 -3.01 0.05 0.06
N SER A 218 -1.85 -0.38 -0.42
CA SER A 218 -0.74 -0.80 0.43
C SER A 218 -0.18 0.36 1.27
N VAL A 219 0.05 1.53 0.67
CA VAL A 219 0.51 2.74 1.36
C VAL A 219 -0.50 3.18 2.43
N SER A 220 -1.79 3.17 2.10
CA SER A 220 -2.86 3.61 3.01
C SER A 220 -3.02 2.74 4.27
N ARG A 221 -2.40 1.56 4.33
CA ARG A 221 -2.39 0.67 5.52
C ARG A 221 -1.42 1.14 6.60
N ALA A 222 -0.46 1.98 6.27
CA ALA A 222 0.51 2.51 7.23
C ALA A 222 -0.08 3.68 8.03
N LYS A 223 0.22 3.74 9.34
CA LYS A 223 -0.14 4.89 10.19
C LYS A 223 0.95 5.96 10.18
N TYR A 224 2.22 5.57 10.26
CA TYR A 224 3.33 6.49 10.51
C TYR A 224 4.44 6.44 9.47
N ARG A 225 4.83 5.26 8.99
CA ARG A 225 5.99 5.08 8.12
C ARG A 225 5.71 4.17 6.93
N VAL A 226 6.24 4.57 5.78
CA VAL A 226 6.29 3.74 4.57
C VAL A 226 7.71 3.71 4.07
N ILE A 227 8.23 2.49 3.84
CA ILE A 227 9.47 2.24 3.14
C ILE A 227 9.14 1.48 1.86
N ILE A 228 9.61 1.99 0.74
CA ILE A 228 9.47 1.36 -0.57
C ILE A 228 10.85 0.82 -0.95
N MET A 229 10.91 -0.45 -1.35
CA MET A 229 12.16 -1.11 -1.74
C MET A 229 12.04 -1.63 -3.17
N GLY A 230 13.00 -1.29 -4.01
CA GLY A 230 13.03 -1.66 -5.42
C GLY A 230 14.44 -1.98 -5.92
N SER A 231 14.52 -2.62 -7.08
CA SER A 231 15.76 -2.99 -7.77
C SER A 231 16.09 -2.00 -8.89
N GLU A 232 17.32 -1.50 -8.93
CA GLU A 232 17.82 -0.66 -10.04
C GLU A 232 17.82 -1.42 -11.38
N LEU A 233 17.92 -2.76 -11.36
CA LEU A 233 17.81 -3.58 -12.56
C LEU A 233 16.43 -3.50 -13.20
N GLN A 234 15.40 -3.30 -12.41
CA GLN A 234 14.01 -3.12 -12.88
C GLN A 234 13.71 -1.64 -13.17
N GLY A 235 14.35 -0.73 -12.44
CA GLY A 235 14.10 0.69 -12.51
C GLY A 235 13.02 1.16 -11.52
N ILE A 236 12.82 2.47 -11.49
CA ILE A 236 11.77 3.09 -10.66
C ILE A 236 10.42 2.89 -11.34
N SER A 237 9.41 2.46 -10.58
CA SER A 237 8.05 2.32 -11.09
C SER A 237 7.52 3.65 -11.63
N THR A 238 6.98 3.62 -12.85
CA THR A 238 6.30 4.77 -13.47
C THR A 238 5.13 5.28 -12.62
N CYS A 239 4.49 4.41 -11.84
CA CYS A 239 3.43 4.79 -10.90
C CYS A 239 3.92 5.68 -9.75
N LEU A 240 5.21 5.74 -9.47
CA LEU A 240 5.82 6.54 -8.40
C LEU A 240 6.48 7.83 -8.91
N GLU A 241 6.69 7.98 -10.21
CA GLU A 241 7.43 9.13 -10.78
C GLU A 241 6.84 10.48 -10.37
N HIS A 242 5.52 10.64 -10.46
CA HIS A 242 4.86 11.87 -10.05
C HIS A 242 5.07 12.19 -8.56
N SER A 243 5.03 11.17 -7.70
CA SER A 243 5.25 11.32 -6.26
C SER A 243 6.69 11.74 -5.94
N ILE A 244 7.65 11.25 -6.72
CA ILE A 244 9.05 11.66 -6.61
C ILE A 244 9.22 13.10 -7.07
N GLN A 245 8.65 13.47 -8.22
CA GLN A 245 8.69 14.84 -8.76
C GLN A 245 8.02 15.86 -7.82
N ALA A 246 6.97 15.45 -7.11
CA ALA A 246 6.29 16.25 -6.11
C ALA A 246 7.03 16.32 -4.75
N ASN A 247 8.18 15.66 -4.60
CA ASN A 247 8.97 15.56 -3.37
C ASN A 247 8.20 14.97 -2.17
N VAL A 248 7.23 14.08 -2.43
CA VAL A 248 6.50 13.35 -1.37
C VAL A 248 7.13 11.98 -1.08
N ILE A 249 8.19 11.62 -1.80
CA ILE A 249 9.05 10.46 -1.58
C ILE A 249 10.51 10.89 -1.57
N ASP A 250 11.27 10.47 -0.57
CA ASP A 250 12.73 10.61 -0.53
C ASP A 250 13.40 9.39 -1.18
N VAL A 251 14.18 9.61 -2.25
CA VAL A 251 14.82 8.53 -3.01
C VAL A 251 16.25 8.31 -2.53
N LYS A 252 16.53 7.09 -2.07
CA LYS A 252 17.85 6.65 -1.60
C LYS A 252 18.41 5.54 -2.50
N LYS A 253 19.59 5.75 -3.07
CA LYS A 253 20.27 4.76 -3.90
C LYS A 253 21.36 4.05 -3.09
N HIS A 254 21.33 2.72 -3.11
CA HIS A 254 22.30 1.85 -2.47
C HIS A 254 23.30 1.28 -3.48
N SER A 255 23.89 2.16 -4.29
CA SER A 255 24.93 1.75 -5.24
C SER A 255 26.07 1.06 -4.50
N LYS A 256 26.58 -0.06 -5.02
CA LYS A 256 27.85 -0.61 -4.55
C LYS A 256 28.92 0.44 -4.77
N VAL A 257 29.50 0.97 -3.70
CA VAL A 257 30.80 1.62 -3.79
C VAL A 257 31.75 0.51 -4.23
N LEU A 258 32.11 0.49 -5.51
CA LEU A 258 33.21 -0.29 -5.98
C LEU A 258 34.45 0.29 -5.27
N CYS A 259 34.85 -0.31 -4.15
CA CYS A 259 36.18 -0.13 -3.62
C CYS A 259 37.12 -0.72 -4.67
N CYS A 260 37.74 0.17 -5.49
CA CYS A 260 38.88 -0.16 -6.32
C CYS A 260 40.09 -0.46 -5.43
#